data_20323d6bcc4b2e32ada07b8345a6d386
#
_entry.id   20323d6bcc4b2e32ada07b8345a6d386
#
_cell.length_a   1.000
_cell.length_b   1.000
_cell.length_c   1.000
_cell.angle_alpha   90.00
_cell.angle_beta   90.00
_cell.angle_gamma   90.00
#
_symmetry.space_group_name_H-M   'P 1'
#
loop_
_entity.id
_entity.type
_entity.pdbx_description
1 polymer ?
#
loop_
_entity_poly.entity_id
_entity_poly.type
_entity_poly.pdbx_seq_one_letter_code
_entity_poly.pdbx_strand_id
1 'polypeptide(L)'
;MIDKKDKKILVELLKHGRKSFTDLARSCRMTRQSIFSRIKSLKRKGIIKDFTVNLNHQKLGLNLKAYILISADLSGYLKDPDKNPITNLRVLPQVSQIHRLYGRFDFLIEVLVKDINELSDIVGKIHKLEMVTKTETTIVHENIKNNTQHPFENALK
;
A
#
# COMPACT_ATOMS: atom_id res chain seq x y z
N MET A 1 2.78 -15.61 17.88
CA MET A 1 1.52 -16.18 17.35
C MET A 1 0.38 -15.31 17.85
N ILE A 2 -0.70 -15.10 17.09
CA ILE A 2 -1.92 -14.40 17.52
C ILE A 2 -2.92 -15.43 18.08
N ASP A 3 -3.62 -15.07 19.16
CA ASP A 3 -4.62 -15.93 19.76
C ASP A 3 -6.04 -15.63 19.24
N LYS A 4 -7.04 -16.41 19.63
CA LYS A 4 -8.45 -16.22 19.25
C LYS A 4 -8.99 -14.84 19.63
N LYS A 5 -8.54 -14.27 20.75
CA LYS A 5 -8.95 -12.94 21.22
C LYS A 5 -8.34 -11.84 20.33
N ASP A 6 -7.07 -12.01 19.95
CA ASP A 6 -6.41 -11.10 19.01
C ASP A 6 -7.10 -11.09 17.63
N LYS A 7 -7.42 -12.27 17.09
CA LYS A 7 -8.18 -12.39 15.84
C LYS A 7 -9.51 -11.65 15.90
N LYS A 8 -10.26 -11.79 17.01
CA LYS A 8 -11.54 -11.11 17.21
C LYS A 8 -11.39 -9.59 17.21
N ILE A 9 -10.35 -9.05 17.87
CA ILE A 9 -10.05 -7.60 17.85
C ILE A 9 -9.73 -7.15 16.43
N LEU A 10 -8.90 -7.88 15.68
CA LEU A 10 -8.53 -7.54 14.32
C LEU A 10 -9.74 -7.51 13.38
N VAL A 11 -10.63 -8.50 13.47
CA VAL A 11 -11.88 -8.53 12.68
C VAL A 11 -12.77 -7.32 12.98
N GLU A 12 -12.92 -6.94 14.24
CA GLU A 12 -13.69 -5.76 14.61
C GLU A 12 -13.07 -4.46 14.11
N LEU A 13 -11.73 -4.34 14.16
CA LEU A 13 -11.01 -3.19 13.64
C LEU A 13 -11.04 -3.11 12.11
N LEU A 14 -11.00 -4.24 11.40
CA LEU A 14 -11.17 -4.27 9.94
C LEU A 14 -12.54 -3.76 9.51
N LYS A 15 -13.60 -4.11 10.25
CA LYS A 15 -14.96 -3.61 9.97
C LYS A 15 -15.13 -2.14 10.30
N HIS A 16 -14.54 -1.69 11.39
CA HIS A 16 -14.74 -0.35 11.96
C HIS A 16 -13.44 0.18 12.57
N GLY A 17 -12.55 0.71 11.73
CA GLY A 17 -11.21 1.19 12.14
C GLY A 17 -11.19 2.30 13.19
N ARG A 18 -12.32 3.04 13.37
CA ARG A 18 -12.48 4.09 14.39
C ARG A 18 -13.21 3.64 15.65
N LYS A 19 -13.47 2.32 15.82
CA LYS A 19 -14.19 1.81 17.00
C LYS A 19 -13.42 2.14 18.28
N SER A 20 -14.13 2.70 19.27
CA SER A 20 -13.51 3.05 20.55
C SER A 20 -13.07 1.79 21.31
N PHE A 21 -12.09 1.93 22.22
CA PHE A 21 -11.68 0.80 23.08
C PHE A 21 -12.82 0.27 23.94
N THR A 22 -13.77 1.12 24.31
CA THR A 22 -14.98 0.73 25.07
C THR A 22 -15.89 -0.13 24.20
N ASP A 23 -16.12 0.26 22.95
CA ASP A 23 -16.97 -0.51 22.04
C ASP A 23 -16.30 -1.80 21.58
N LEU A 24 -14.96 -1.80 21.38
CA LEU A 24 -14.21 -3.02 21.14
C LEU A 24 -14.29 -3.98 22.33
N ALA A 25 -14.18 -3.47 23.56
CA ALA A 25 -14.31 -4.26 24.77
C ALA A 25 -15.68 -4.95 24.84
N ARG A 26 -16.76 -4.22 24.55
CA ARG A 26 -18.12 -4.76 24.50
C ARG A 26 -18.26 -5.82 23.40
N SER A 27 -17.85 -5.51 22.15
CA SER A 27 -17.97 -6.44 21.02
C SER A 27 -17.13 -7.70 21.19
N CYS A 28 -15.95 -7.58 21.78
CA CYS A 28 -15.04 -8.69 21.98
C CYS A 28 -15.30 -9.45 23.30
N ARG A 29 -16.18 -8.95 24.19
CA ARG A 29 -16.41 -9.48 25.55
C ARG A 29 -15.12 -9.53 26.37
N MET A 30 -14.43 -8.38 26.43
CA MET A 30 -13.16 -8.17 27.14
C MET A 30 -13.19 -6.88 27.93
N THR A 31 -12.24 -6.69 28.85
CA THR A 31 -12.05 -5.39 29.51
C THR A 31 -11.38 -4.40 28.59
N ARG A 32 -11.63 -3.10 28.78
CA ARG A 32 -10.96 -2.02 28.03
C ARG A 32 -9.43 -2.09 28.15
N GLN A 33 -8.93 -2.42 29.35
CA GLN A 33 -7.50 -2.56 29.60
C GLN A 33 -6.89 -3.73 28.82
N SER A 34 -7.62 -4.87 28.73
CA SER A 34 -7.20 -6.01 27.90
C SER A 34 -7.14 -5.66 26.42
N ILE A 35 -8.14 -4.92 25.89
CA ILE A 35 -8.13 -4.44 24.51
C ILE A 35 -6.91 -3.55 24.25
N PHE A 36 -6.67 -2.54 25.11
CA PHE A 36 -5.54 -1.63 24.97
C PHE A 36 -4.20 -2.38 24.95
N SER A 37 -3.98 -3.26 25.91
CA SER A 37 -2.75 -4.07 26.03
C SER A 37 -2.52 -4.94 24.78
N ARG A 38 -3.59 -5.58 24.28
CA ARG A 38 -3.52 -6.45 23.09
C ARG A 38 -3.25 -5.65 21.82
N ILE A 39 -3.90 -4.53 21.59
CA ILE A 39 -3.65 -3.66 20.44
C ILE A 39 -2.19 -3.15 20.48
N LYS A 40 -1.70 -2.72 21.64
CA LYS A 40 -0.30 -2.33 21.82
C LYS A 40 0.67 -3.46 21.47
N SER A 41 0.35 -4.69 21.89
CA SER A 41 1.14 -5.90 21.56
C SER A 41 1.10 -6.20 20.06
N LEU A 42 -0.07 -6.12 19.41
CA LEU A 42 -0.24 -6.35 17.97
C LEU A 42 0.54 -5.32 17.12
N LYS A 43 0.57 -4.05 17.54
CA LYS A 43 1.43 -3.02 16.94
C LYS A 43 2.92 -3.34 17.12
N ARG A 44 3.36 -3.68 18.33
CA ARG A 44 4.76 -4.03 18.61
C ARG A 44 5.23 -5.25 17.80
N LYS A 45 4.34 -6.22 17.56
CA LYS A 45 4.60 -7.40 16.71
C LYS A 45 4.53 -7.11 15.21
N GLY A 46 4.21 -5.88 14.79
CA GLY A 46 4.05 -5.50 13.39
C GLY A 46 2.82 -6.09 12.68
N ILE A 47 1.89 -6.71 13.43
CA ILE A 47 0.65 -7.27 12.87
C ILE A 47 -0.30 -6.13 12.49
N ILE A 48 -0.45 -5.15 13.36
CA ILE A 48 -1.04 -3.85 13.01
C ILE A 48 0.13 -2.94 12.66
N LYS A 49 0.25 -2.60 11.38
CA LYS A 49 1.27 -1.65 10.90
C LYS A 49 0.89 -0.23 11.30
N ASP A 50 -0.33 0.18 10.94
CA ASP A 50 -0.80 1.54 11.22
C ASP A 50 -2.34 1.61 11.30
N PHE A 51 -2.84 2.76 11.77
CA PHE A 51 -4.24 3.17 11.65
C PHE A 51 -4.31 4.32 10.68
N THR A 52 -5.02 4.13 9.57
CA THR A 52 -5.09 5.11 8.49
C THR A 52 -6.55 5.29 8.04
N VAL A 53 -6.75 6.27 7.18
CA VAL A 53 -8.03 6.51 6.50
C VAL A 53 -7.90 6.15 5.03
N ASN A 54 -8.96 5.61 4.47
CA ASN A 54 -9.06 5.39 3.04
C ASN A 54 -9.74 6.60 2.41
N LEU A 55 -9.03 7.32 1.54
CA LEU A 55 -9.52 8.55 0.92
C LEU A 55 -10.01 8.27 -0.51
N ASN A 56 -11.03 8.99 -0.92
CA ASN A 56 -11.46 9.00 -2.32
C ASN A 56 -10.56 9.98 -3.09
N HIS A 57 -9.59 9.44 -3.81
CA HIS A 57 -8.60 10.22 -4.53
C HIS A 57 -9.23 11.13 -5.62
N GLN A 58 -10.30 10.68 -6.30
CA GLN A 58 -10.99 11.49 -7.32
C GLN A 58 -11.63 12.73 -6.71
N LYS A 59 -12.25 12.62 -5.52
CA LYS A 59 -12.82 13.77 -4.80
C LYS A 59 -11.77 14.75 -4.29
N LEU A 60 -10.51 14.35 -4.27
CA LEU A 60 -9.36 15.20 -3.96
C LEU A 60 -8.65 15.74 -5.20
N GLY A 61 -9.23 15.55 -6.38
CA GLY A 61 -8.68 16.05 -7.64
C GLY A 61 -7.61 15.15 -8.26
N LEU A 62 -7.32 13.98 -7.68
CA LEU A 62 -6.44 12.96 -8.27
C LEU A 62 -7.30 12.03 -9.15
N ASN A 63 -7.56 12.48 -10.37
CA ASN A 63 -8.57 11.88 -11.24
C ASN A 63 -8.08 10.65 -12.00
N LEU A 64 -6.76 10.48 -12.09
CA LEU A 64 -6.16 9.43 -12.89
C LEU A 64 -5.23 8.57 -12.03
N LYS A 65 -5.50 7.26 -12.04
CA LYS A 65 -4.64 6.23 -11.49
C LYS A 65 -3.98 5.47 -12.63
N ALA A 66 -2.68 5.27 -12.56
CA ALA A 66 -1.95 4.49 -13.56
C ALA A 66 -0.94 3.56 -12.90
N TYR A 67 -0.60 2.49 -13.64
CA TYR A 67 0.48 1.59 -13.34
C TYR A 67 1.56 1.74 -14.41
N ILE A 68 2.81 1.93 -13.97
CA ILE A 68 3.98 2.02 -14.85
C ILE A 68 4.82 0.79 -14.59
N LEU A 69 4.89 -0.09 -15.57
CA LEU A 69 5.72 -1.28 -15.60
C LEU A 69 7.08 -0.92 -16.20
N ILE A 70 8.16 -1.35 -15.57
CA ILE A 70 9.53 -0.97 -15.95
C ILE A 70 10.37 -2.22 -16.09
N SER A 71 11.07 -2.35 -17.23
CA SER A 71 12.21 -3.24 -17.37
C SER A 71 13.48 -2.41 -17.22
N ALA A 72 14.47 -2.95 -16.49
CA ALA A 72 15.67 -2.22 -16.15
C ALA A 72 16.91 -3.12 -16.17
N ASP A 73 18.04 -2.59 -16.61
CA ASP A 73 19.32 -3.24 -16.38
C ASP A 73 19.80 -2.97 -14.95
N LEU A 74 19.75 -4.00 -14.14
CA LEU A 74 20.09 -3.94 -12.72
C LEU A 74 21.55 -4.38 -12.44
N SER A 75 22.34 -4.71 -13.45
CA SER A 75 23.69 -5.28 -13.29
C SER A 75 24.60 -4.44 -12.40
N GLY A 76 24.53 -3.10 -12.53
CA GLY A 76 25.29 -2.15 -11.70
C GLY A 76 24.79 -1.97 -10.27
N TYR A 77 23.58 -2.46 -9.93
CA TYR A 77 22.90 -2.18 -8.66
C TYR A 77 22.64 -3.43 -7.81
N LEU A 78 23.07 -4.61 -8.25
CA LEU A 78 22.84 -5.88 -7.56
C LEU A 78 23.50 -5.93 -6.18
N LYS A 79 24.64 -5.24 -6.00
CA LYS A 79 25.41 -5.22 -4.75
C LYS A 79 24.89 -4.21 -3.72
N ASP A 80 24.16 -3.19 -4.17
CA ASP A 80 23.65 -2.12 -3.31
C ASP A 80 22.25 -1.71 -3.79
N PRO A 81 21.21 -2.43 -3.35
CA PRO A 81 19.82 -2.16 -3.78
C PRO A 81 19.32 -0.76 -3.43
N ASP A 82 19.87 -0.14 -2.39
CA ASP A 82 19.45 1.20 -1.96
C ASP A 82 19.97 2.31 -2.88
N LYS A 83 21.04 2.04 -3.63
CA LYS A 83 21.54 2.95 -4.68
C LYS A 83 20.77 2.87 -5.98
N ASN A 84 19.81 1.95 -6.11
CA ASN A 84 18.99 1.84 -7.30
C ASN A 84 18.19 3.13 -7.54
N PRO A 85 18.36 3.82 -8.69
CA PRO A 85 17.68 5.09 -8.98
C PRO A 85 16.15 5.02 -8.94
N ILE A 86 15.57 3.84 -9.16
CA ILE A 86 14.10 3.63 -9.02
C ILE A 86 13.64 3.94 -7.58
N THR A 87 14.48 3.69 -6.58
CA THR A 87 14.13 3.99 -5.19
C THR A 87 13.99 5.49 -4.94
N ASN A 88 14.66 6.33 -5.74
CA ASN A 88 14.54 7.78 -5.66
C ASN A 88 13.16 8.28 -6.10
N LEU A 89 12.39 7.47 -6.83
CA LEU A 89 11.01 7.79 -7.19
C LEU A 89 10.06 7.78 -5.97
N ARG A 90 10.49 7.23 -4.82
CA ARG A 90 9.74 7.25 -3.55
C ARG A 90 9.43 8.66 -3.07
N VAL A 91 10.27 9.64 -3.42
CA VAL A 91 10.08 11.04 -3.00
C VAL A 91 9.06 11.80 -3.85
N LEU A 92 8.61 11.23 -4.97
CA LEU A 92 7.59 11.85 -5.81
C LEU A 92 6.22 11.71 -5.13
N PRO A 93 5.53 12.82 -4.85
CA PRO A 93 4.26 12.78 -4.13
C PRO A 93 3.14 12.05 -4.88
N GLN A 94 3.25 11.91 -6.19
CA GLN A 94 2.31 11.20 -7.03
C GLN A 94 2.48 9.67 -6.97
N VAL A 95 3.62 9.19 -6.52
CA VAL A 95 3.92 7.75 -6.41
C VAL A 95 3.33 7.21 -5.13
N SER A 96 2.33 6.35 -5.23
CA SER A 96 1.69 5.72 -4.09
C SER A 96 2.38 4.41 -3.67
N GLN A 97 2.88 3.64 -4.63
CA GLN A 97 3.55 2.36 -4.37
C GLN A 97 4.64 2.08 -5.42
N ILE A 98 5.70 1.41 -4.99
CA ILE A 98 6.73 0.84 -5.87
C ILE A 98 6.91 -0.62 -5.45
N HIS A 99 6.74 -1.53 -6.41
CA HIS A 99 6.95 -2.96 -6.22
C HIS A 99 8.11 -3.43 -7.08
N ARG A 100 8.98 -4.27 -6.52
CA ARG A 100 9.91 -5.08 -7.32
C ARG A 100 9.20 -6.35 -7.72
N LEU A 101 9.33 -6.73 -8.98
CA LEU A 101 8.64 -7.88 -9.55
C LEU A 101 9.63 -9.00 -9.91
N TYR A 102 9.12 -10.20 -10.01
CA TYR A 102 9.74 -11.32 -10.71
C TYR A 102 8.93 -11.61 -11.96
N GLY A 103 9.52 -11.54 -13.14
CA GLY A 103 8.83 -11.79 -14.41
C GLY A 103 9.35 -10.92 -15.55
N ARG A 104 8.46 -10.58 -16.47
CA ARG A 104 8.78 -9.79 -17.67
C ARG A 104 9.27 -8.36 -17.36
N PHE A 105 8.78 -7.78 -16.28
CA PHE A 105 9.14 -6.45 -15.81
C PHE A 105 9.78 -6.55 -14.43
N ASP A 106 10.68 -5.63 -14.11
CA ASP A 106 11.42 -5.59 -12.86
C ASP A 106 10.71 -4.77 -11.78
N PHE A 107 9.95 -3.74 -12.19
CA PHE A 107 9.22 -2.87 -11.28
C PHE A 107 7.81 -2.57 -11.76
N LEU A 108 6.91 -2.39 -10.79
CA LEU A 108 5.59 -1.79 -10.96
C LEU A 108 5.52 -0.56 -10.06
N ILE A 109 5.17 0.58 -10.65
CA ILE A 109 4.93 1.84 -9.93
C ILE A 109 3.45 2.18 -10.04
N GLU A 110 2.79 2.38 -8.90
CA GLU A 110 1.44 2.92 -8.85
C GLU A 110 1.51 4.43 -8.67
N VAL A 111 0.83 5.18 -9.53
CA VAL A 111 0.75 6.64 -9.45
C VAL A 111 -0.70 7.12 -9.40
N LEU A 112 -0.91 8.20 -8.64
CA LEU A 112 -2.16 8.95 -8.58
C LEU A 112 -1.86 10.39 -9.01
N VAL A 113 -2.50 10.85 -10.08
CA VAL A 113 -2.24 12.14 -10.70
C VAL A 113 -3.54 12.85 -11.05
N LYS A 114 -3.45 14.16 -11.31
CA LYS A 114 -4.60 14.99 -11.68
C LYS A 114 -5.08 14.68 -13.10
N ASP A 115 -4.13 14.56 -14.03
CA ASP A 115 -4.38 14.46 -15.47
C ASP A 115 -3.25 13.75 -16.22
N ILE A 116 -3.42 13.65 -17.54
CA ILE A 116 -2.47 12.98 -18.44
C ILE A 116 -1.14 13.73 -18.54
N ASN A 117 -1.12 15.05 -18.38
CA ASN A 117 0.11 15.85 -18.47
C ASN A 117 1.01 15.53 -17.28
N GLU A 118 0.44 15.50 -16.07
CA GLU A 118 1.18 15.11 -14.86
C GLU A 118 1.69 13.66 -14.96
N LEU A 119 0.91 12.74 -15.55
CA LEU A 119 1.36 11.38 -15.82
C LEU A 119 2.56 11.36 -16.77
N SER A 120 2.49 12.13 -17.86
CA SER A 120 3.55 12.23 -18.85
C SER A 120 4.85 12.77 -18.25
N ASP A 121 4.77 13.73 -17.34
CA ASP A 121 5.93 14.25 -16.60
C ASP A 121 6.62 13.19 -15.76
N ILE A 122 5.83 12.33 -15.10
CA ILE A 122 6.39 11.22 -14.29
C ILE A 122 7.06 10.20 -15.19
N VAL A 123 6.40 9.79 -16.28
CA VAL A 123 6.98 8.87 -17.27
C VAL A 123 8.28 9.44 -17.84
N GLY A 124 8.31 10.74 -18.15
CA GLY A 124 9.50 11.44 -18.62
C GLY A 124 10.66 11.42 -17.59
N LYS A 125 10.36 11.54 -16.28
CA LYS A 125 11.36 11.40 -15.23
C LYS A 125 11.91 9.97 -15.15
N ILE A 126 11.06 8.97 -15.33
CA ILE A 126 11.45 7.56 -15.33
C ILE A 126 12.36 7.25 -16.53
N HIS A 127 12.03 7.76 -17.73
CA HIS A 127 12.84 7.56 -18.93
C HIS A 127 14.23 8.18 -18.86
N LYS A 128 14.46 9.18 -17.99
CA LYS A 128 15.78 9.76 -17.75
C LYS A 128 16.70 8.90 -16.88
N LEU A 129 16.18 7.82 -16.30
CA LEU A 129 17.00 6.87 -15.54
C LEU A 129 17.69 5.93 -16.49
N GLU A 130 19.04 6.02 -16.60
CA GLU A 130 19.88 5.27 -17.55
C GLU A 130 19.66 3.76 -17.52
N MET A 131 19.31 3.23 -16.35
CA MET A 131 19.02 1.81 -16.17
C MET A 131 17.71 1.35 -16.82
N VAL A 132 16.77 2.26 -17.13
CA VAL A 132 15.45 1.92 -17.68
C VAL A 132 15.59 1.57 -19.17
N THR A 133 15.27 0.33 -19.49
CA THR A 133 15.34 -0.19 -20.87
C THR A 133 13.99 -0.16 -21.57
N LYS A 134 12.90 -0.32 -20.81
CA LYS A 134 11.53 -0.30 -21.33
C LYS A 134 10.54 0.13 -20.26
N THR A 135 9.52 0.85 -20.67
CA THR A 135 8.34 1.15 -19.84
C THR A 135 7.05 0.80 -20.58
N GLU A 136 6.04 0.40 -19.81
CA GLU A 136 4.67 0.22 -20.28
C GLU A 136 3.74 0.89 -19.26
N THR A 137 2.93 1.83 -19.73
CA THR A 137 2.01 2.58 -18.84
C THR A 137 0.58 2.16 -19.11
N THR A 138 -0.12 1.73 -18.07
CA THR A 138 -1.51 1.33 -18.12
C THR A 138 -2.34 2.23 -17.21
N ILE A 139 -3.35 2.88 -17.78
CA ILE A 139 -4.28 3.73 -17.05
C ILE A 139 -5.43 2.87 -16.54
N VAL A 140 -5.79 3.04 -15.27
CA VAL A 140 -6.94 2.36 -14.67
C VAL A 140 -8.21 3.06 -15.13
N HIS A 141 -9.02 2.34 -15.91
CA HIS A 141 -10.32 2.84 -16.34
C HIS A 141 -11.35 2.80 -15.19
N GLU A 142 -11.42 1.69 -14.48
CA GLU A 142 -12.39 1.47 -13.41
C GLU A 142 -11.85 0.55 -12.32
N ASN A 143 -12.20 0.83 -11.06
CA ASN A 143 -11.97 -0.06 -9.94
C ASN A 143 -13.20 -0.94 -9.70
N ILE A 144 -13.21 -2.15 -10.24
CA ILE A 144 -14.32 -3.12 -10.07
C ILE A 144 -14.45 -3.59 -8.62
N LYS A 145 -13.32 -3.73 -7.91
CA LYS A 145 -13.28 -4.13 -6.51
C LYS A 145 -12.18 -3.40 -5.76
N ASN A 146 -12.55 -2.66 -4.74
CA ASN A 146 -11.61 -2.01 -3.83
C ASN A 146 -11.88 -2.45 -2.37
N ASN A 147 -11.71 -3.74 -2.08
CA ASN A 147 -11.81 -4.27 -0.72
C ASN A 147 -10.47 -4.94 -0.33
N THR A 148 -9.55 -4.12 0.16
CA THR A 148 -8.23 -4.58 0.63
C THR A 148 -8.29 -5.37 1.94
N GLN A 149 -9.43 -5.38 2.63
CA GLN A 149 -9.62 -6.04 3.93
C GLN A 149 -10.06 -7.51 3.78
N HIS A 150 -10.76 -7.85 2.70
CA HIS A 150 -11.34 -9.17 2.49
C HIS A 150 -10.33 -10.34 2.60
N PRO A 151 -9.09 -10.27 2.08
CA PRO A 151 -8.11 -11.33 2.28
C PRO A 151 -7.75 -11.55 3.75
N PHE A 152 -7.67 -10.46 4.53
CA PHE A 152 -7.35 -10.55 5.97
C PHE A 152 -8.51 -11.12 6.77
N GLU A 153 -9.75 -10.79 6.45
CA GLU A 153 -10.93 -11.38 7.10
C GLU A 153 -10.94 -12.91 6.95
N ASN A 154 -10.54 -13.42 5.78
CA ASN A 154 -10.44 -14.85 5.54
C ASN A 154 -9.28 -15.51 6.30
N ALA A 155 -8.13 -14.86 6.37
CA ALA A 155 -6.96 -15.36 7.11
C ALA A 155 -7.16 -15.36 8.64
N LEU A 156 -8.13 -14.58 9.14
CA LEU A 156 -8.44 -14.47 10.58
C LEU A 156 -9.54 -15.44 11.05
N LYS A 157 -10.18 -16.20 10.15
CA LYS A 157 -11.09 -17.29 10.51
C LYS A 157 -10.30 -18.45 11.12
#